data_4d8df2911ea1996f64b8015ce8b8a40f
#
_entry.id   4d8df2911ea1996f64b8015ce8b8a40f
#
_cell.length_a   1.000
_cell.length_b   1.000
_cell.length_c   1.000
_cell.angle_alpha   90.00
_cell.angle_beta   90.00
_cell.angle_gamma   90.00
#
_symmetry.space_group_name_H-M   'P 1'
#
loop_
_entity.id
_entity.type
_entity.pdbx_description
1 polymer ?
#
loop_
_entity_poly.entity_id
_entity_poly.type
_entity_poly.pdbx_seq_one_letter_code
_entity_poly.pdbx_strand_id
1 'polypeptide(L)'
;MKKFVAVLSAAAMMTTLAACGSTADATASSAAVEATASAAESTADTAAKSYKVAIVQQRDHTSLDEIRVAIEAELDAKAAEKGIAIEYKDFNGQNDATTLNQIGTQVVSDGYDAVIPIATLAAQCMTTACESTKTPVIYAAISDPAAADLTDIDYVTGTSDALNTQSIMDMMFAVQPDIQTVGLLYSNSEANSATPIAEAKAYLEAKGIAYVEKTGNTNDEIMTAASSLVGQVDAVFTPTDNVVMAAAAAVSETLTKGGIPFYTGADSFVTAGAFATCGVNYTELGTYTADMALEVLETGTVPEYHVMDGGIITVNTETAAALGIDYSAFNKLAGKVVEVTTAE
;
A
#
# COMPACT_ATOMS: atom_id res chain seq x y z
N MET A 1 -14.81 48.08 25.77
CA MET A 1 -15.99 48.47 26.57
C MET A 1 -16.99 47.27 26.64
N LYS A 2 -17.37 46.94 27.86
CA LYS A 2 -18.44 46.02 28.32
C LYS A 2 -18.16 44.53 28.08
N LYS A 3 -17.71 43.71 29.02
CA LYS A 3 -18.06 43.36 30.43
C LYS A 3 -19.27 42.44 30.53
N PHE A 4 -18.99 41.24 31.15
CA PHE A 4 -19.77 40.43 32.12
C PHE A 4 -20.87 39.51 31.51
N VAL A 5 -21.14 38.31 31.99
CA VAL A 5 -21.23 37.77 33.37
C VAL A 5 -21.15 36.21 33.33
N ALA A 6 -20.50 35.63 34.35
CA ALA A 6 -20.54 34.23 34.72
C ALA A 6 -21.81 33.91 35.54
N VAL A 7 -22.31 32.68 35.49
CA VAL A 7 -23.15 32.11 36.57
C VAL A 7 -22.74 30.69 36.86
N LEU A 8 -22.28 30.48 38.05
CA LEU A 8 -22.12 29.23 38.80
C LEU A 8 -23.47 28.76 39.28
N SER A 9 -23.72 27.42 39.29
CA SER A 9 -24.65 26.83 40.28
C SER A 9 -24.23 25.40 40.57
N ALA A 10 -23.71 25.20 41.77
CA ALA A 10 -23.54 23.93 42.45
C ALA A 10 -24.80 23.60 43.24
N ALA A 11 -25.21 22.33 43.28
CA ALA A 11 -26.08 21.84 44.35
C ALA A 11 -25.75 20.36 44.60
N ALA A 12 -25.15 20.13 45.76
CA ALA A 12 -25.03 18.84 46.41
C ALA A 12 -26.26 18.60 47.30
N MET A 13 -26.69 17.35 47.44
CA MET A 13 -27.42 16.90 48.61
C MET A 13 -27.12 15.43 48.92
N MET A 14 -26.59 15.29 50.14
CA MET A 14 -26.49 14.06 50.94
C MET A 14 -27.84 13.74 51.61
N THR A 15 -27.95 12.49 52.06
CA THR A 15 -28.52 12.00 53.33
C THR A 15 -29.19 10.65 53.09
N THR A 16 -29.25 9.62 53.93
CA THR A 16 -28.77 9.33 55.33
C THR A 16 -28.93 7.84 55.60
N LEU A 17 -28.16 7.36 56.59
CA LEU A 17 -28.22 6.06 57.25
C LEU A 17 -29.53 5.83 58.05
N ALA A 18 -29.85 4.52 58.24
CA ALA A 18 -30.26 3.93 59.54
C ALA A 18 -30.45 2.41 59.31
N ALA A 19 -29.86 1.49 59.95
CA ALA A 19 -29.41 1.01 61.21
C ALA A 19 -30.54 0.38 62.10
N CYS A 20 -30.18 -0.78 62.68
CA CYS A 20 -30.76 -1.54 63.78
C CYS A 20 -31.93 -2.51 63.45
N GLY A 21 -31.96 -3.74 63.90
CA GLY A 21 -31.20 -4.45 64.90
C GLY A 21 -32.05 -5.59 65.51
N SER A 22 -31.38 -6.59 66.05
CA SER A 22 -31.72 -7.55 67.10
C SER A 22 -32.54 -8.81 66.73
N THR A 23 -31.85 -9.91 66.84
CA THR A 23 -31.75 -10.97 67.85
C THR A 23 -32.94 -11.90 68.09
N ALA A 24 -32.62 -13.17 68.08
CA ALA A 24 -32.90 -14.33 68.95
C ALA A 24 -33.57 -15.48 68.19
N ASP A 25 -32.95 -16.53 68.08
CA ASP A 25 -32.69 -17.73 68.90
C ASP A 25 -33.53 -18.95 68.56
N ALA A 26 -32.82 -20.01 68.40
CA ALA A 26 -33.09 -21.39 68.79
C ALA A 26 -33.69 -22.42 67.83
N THR A 27 -32.89 -23.45 67.79
CA THR A 27 -33.11 -24.90 67.76
C THR A 27 -33.22 -25.67 66.48
N ALA A 28 -32.21 -26.49 66.43
CA ALA A 28 -31.94 -27.75 65.74
C ALA A 28 -33.09 -28.52 65.07
N SER A 29 -32.83 -29.01 63.85
CA SER A 29 -33.07 -30.43 63.56
C SER A 29 -32.23 -30.85 62.35
N SER A 30 -31.54 -31.97 62.52
CA SER A 30 -30.73 -32.74 61.60
C SER A 30 -31.57 -33.31 60.48
N ALA A 31 -31.12 -33.12 59.25
CA ALA A 31 -31.34 -34.08 58.15
C ALA A 31 -30.22 -33.93 57.12
N ALA A 32 -29.42 -34.96 57.01
CA ALA A 32 -28.41 -35.12 55.92
C ALA A 32 -29.10 -35.24 54.56
N VAL A 33 -28.71 -34.42 53.65
CA VAL A 33 -28.96 -34.65 52.20
C VAL A 33 -27.64 -34.49 51.52
N GLU A 34 -27.28 -35.53 50.78
CA GLU A 34 -26.08 -35.67 49.96
C GLU A 34 -25.91 -34.47 49.05
N ALA A 35 -24.77 -33.83 49.13
CA ALA A 35 -24.32 -32.84 48.16
C ALA A 35 -23.79 -33.57 46.92
N THR A 36 -24.60 -33.67 45.89
CA THR A 36 -24.11 -33.88 44.54
C THR A 36 -23.32 -32.65 44.14
N ALA A 37 -22.01 -32.78 44.08
CA ALA A 37 -21.12 -31.80 43.50
C ALA A 37 -21.43 -31.73 41.99
N SER A 38 -22.21 -30.72 41.59
CA SER A 38 -22.28 -30.28 40.22
C SER A 38 -20.94 -29.58 39.91
N ALA A 39 -20.12 -30.27 39.12
CA ALA A 39 -18.97 -29.64 38.52
C ALA A 39 -19.48 -28.49 37.64
N ALA A 40 -19.32 -27.28 38.11
CA ALA A 40 -19.39 -26.12 37.27
C ALA A 40 -18.21 -26.21 36.29
N GLU A 41 -18.47 -26.63 35.06
CA GLU A 41 -17.56 -26.40 33.96
C GLU A 41 -17.35 -24.88 33.89
N SER A 42 -16.17 -24.47 34.32
CA SER A 42 -15.63 -23.16 34.00
C SER A 42 -15.47 -23.12 32.49
N THR A 43 -16.46 -22.62 31.77
CA THR A 43 -16.25 -22.11 30.46
C THR A 43 -15.28 -20.96 30.63
N ALA A 44 -13.99 -21.25 30.38
CA ALA A 44 -13.02 -20.21 30.15
C ALA A 44 -13.55 -19.41 28.94
N ASP A 45 -14.03 -18.22 29.25
CA ASP A 45 -14.29 -17.20 28.23
C ASP A 45 -12.92 -16.86 27.62
N THR A 46 -12.55 -17.60 26.59
CA THR A 46 -11.42 -17.25 25.73
C THR A 46 -11.88 -16.00 25.00
N ALA A 47 -11.58 -14.83 25.58
CA ALA A 47 -11.74 -13.59 24.87
C ALA A 47 -11.13 -13.76 23.46
N ALA A 48 -11.94 -13.59 22.43
CA ALA A 48 -11.46 -13.70 21.05
C ALA A 48 -10.24 -12.78 20.90
N LYS A 49 -9.16 -13.31 20.33
CA LYS A 49 -7.99 -12.47 20.02
C LYS A 49 -8.44 -11.25 19.22
N SER A 50 -7.97 -10.08 19.59
CA SER A 50 -8.29 -8.82 18.92
C SER A 50 -7.01 -8.12 18.55
N TYR A 51 -6.94 -7.59 17.30
CA TYR A 51 -5.81 -6.84 16.79
C TYR A 51 -6.28 -5.50 16.25
N LYS A 52 -5.41 -4.49 16.37
CA LYS A 52 -5.64 -3.15 15.87
C LYS A 52 -4.54 -2.80 14.85
N VAL A 53 -4.92 -2.62 13.59
CA VAL A 53 -4.01 -2.41 12.45
C VAL A 53 -4.20 -1.03 11.86
N ALA A 54 -3.10 -0.31 11.63
CA ALA A 54 -3.12 0.95 10.86
C ALA A 54 -2.73 0.66 9.41
N ILE A 55 -3.56 1.03 8.45
CA ILE A 55 -3.22 1.01 7.02
C ILE A 55 -2.88 2.44 6.61
N VAL A 56 -1.64 2.68 6.16
CA VAL A 56 -1.14 4.04 5.89
C VAL A 56 -0.75 4.16 4.42
N GLN A 57 -1.66 4.67 3.61
CA GLN A 57 -1.44 4.88 2.18
C GLN A 57 -0.66 6.17 1.94
N GLN A 58 0.36 6.15 1.06
CA GLN A 58 1.16 7.32 0.74
C GLN A 58 0.31 8.45 0.14
N ARG A 59 -0.57 8.10 -0.80
CA ARG A 59 -1.52 9.00 -1.47
C ARG A 59 -2.62 8.21 -2.17
N ASP A 60 -3.69 8.86 -2.58
CA ASP A 60 -4.73 8.25 -3.40
C ASP A 60 -4.32 8.19 -4.87
N HIS A 61 -4.33 7.01 -5.43
CA HIS A 61 -4.37 6.69 -6.86
C HIS A 61 -4.64 5.19 -7.06
N THR A 62 -5.07 4.82 -8.26
CA THR A 62 -5.62 3.50 -8.59
C THR A 62 -4.79 2.32 -8.08
N SER A 63 -3.44 2.35 -8.25
CA SER A 63 -2.59 1.24 -7.81
C SER A 63 -2.61 1.05 -6.29
N LEU A 64 -2.47 2.15 -5.52
CA LEU A 64 -2.41 2.07 -4.07
C LEU A 64 -3.80 1.80 -3.47
N ASP A 65 -4.86 2.28 -4.12
CA ASP A 65 -6.24 1.98 -3.74
C ASP A 65 -6.55 0.48 -3.94
N GLU A 66 -6.09 -0.12 -5.04
CA GLU A 66 -6.22 -1.56 -5.29
C GLU A 66 -5.53 -2.38 -4.19
N ILE A 67 -4.28 -2.04 -3.84
CA ILE A 67 -3.54 -2.71 -2.77
C ILE A 67 -4.28 -2.58 -1.43
N ARG A 68 -4.73 -1.38 -1.06
CA ARG A 68 -5.46 -1.12 0.19
C ARG A 68 -6.74 -1.95 0.26
N VAL A 69 -7.55 -1.93 -0.78
CA VAL A 69 -8.81 -2.70 -0.84
C VAL A 69 -8.54 -4.21 -0.72
N ALA A 70 -7.47 -4.71 -1.35
CA ALA A 70 -7.10 -6.12 -1.24
C ALA A 70 -6.63 -6.48 0.19
N ILE A 71 -5.87 -5.60 0.85
CA ILE A 71 -5.47 -5.77 2.26
C ILE A 71 -6.71 -5.83 3.16
N GLU A 72 -7.61 -4.87 3.05
CA GLU A 72 -8.84 -4.80 3.84
C GLU A 72 -9.69 -6.07 3.66
N ALA A 73 -9.90 -6.49 2.40
CA ALA A 73 -10.70 -7.67 2.09
C ALA A 73 -10.10 -8.96 2.67
N GLU A 74 -8.78 -9.10 2.64
CA GLU A 74 -8.09 -10.27 3.19
C GLU A 74 -8.11 -10.27 4.72
N LEU A 75 -7.89 -9.11 5.37
CA LEU A 75 -8.02 -8.98 6.81
C LEU A 75 -9.43 -9.36 7.30
N ASP A 76 -10.47 -8.91 6.59
CA ASP A 76 -11.87 -9.28 6.90
C ASP A 76 -12.13 -10.77 6.71
N ALA A 77 -11.63 -11.36 5.61
CA ALA A 77 -11.79 -12.78 5.32
C ALA A 77 -11.11 -13.64 6.40
N LYS A 78 -9.88 -13.30 6.78
CA LYS A 78 -9.11 -14.02 7.81
C LYS A 78 -9.70 -13.83 9.21
N ALA A 79 -10.20 -12.63 9.52
CA ALA A 79 -10.90 -12.40 10.78
C ALA A 79 -12.11 -13.33 10.92
N ALA A 80 -12.90 -13.46 9.84
CA ALA A 80 -14.06 -14.35 9.81
C ALA A 80 -13.65 -15.83 9.87
N GLU A 81 -12.62 -16.24 9.11
CA GLU A 81 -12.13 -17.64 9.06
C GLU A 81 -11.62 -18.09 10.43
N LYS A 82 -10.83 -17.23 11.10
CA LYS A 82 -10.15 -17.56 12.37
C LYS A 82 -10.99 -17.28 13.61
N GLY A 83 -12.12 -16.59 13.48
CA GLY A 83 -12.96 -16.18 14.60
C GLY A 83 -12.25 -15.19 15.54
N ILE A 84 -11.42 -14.30 14.99
CA ILE A 84 -10.71 -13.22 15.68
C ILE A 84 -11.32 -11.87 15.30
N ALA A 85 -11.05 -10.84 16.11
CA ALA A 85 -11.42 -9.46 15.76
C ALA A 85 -10.21 -8.72 15.21
N ILE A 86 -10.35 -8.08 14.06
CA ILE A 86 -9.34 -7.18 13.49
C ILE A 86 -10.02 -5.83 13.28
N GLU A 87 -9.58 -4.82 14.02
CA GLU A 87 -9.96 -3.43 13.81
C GLU A 87 -8.87 -2.76 12.98
N TYR A 88 -9.19 -2.28 11.80
CA TYR A 88 -8.23 -1.50 11.03
C TYR A 88 -8.74 -0.09 10.74
N LYS A 89 -7.80 0.82 10.51
CA LYS A 89 -8.09 2.20 10.17
C LYS A 89 -7.15 2.69 9.08
N ASP A 90 -7.75 3.35 8.09
CA ASP A 90 -7.04 3.94 6.96
C ASP A 90 -6.57 5.35 7.28
N PHE A 91 -5.36 5.63 6.80
CA PHE A 91 -4.75 6.94 6.83
C PHE A 91 -4.19 7.27 5.44
N ASN A 92 -4.27 8.53 5.04
CA ASN A 92 -3.75 9.02 3.79
C ASN A 92 -2.67 10.07 4.04
N GLY A 93 -1.47 9.82 3.53
CA GLY A 93 -0.31 10.68 3.67
C GLY A 93 -0.29 11.88 2.73
N GLN A 94 -1.19 11.93 1.72
CA GLN A 94 -1.30 13.00 0.74
C GLN A 94 0.01 13.31 0.00
N ASN A 95 0.88 12.32 -0.11
CA ASN A 95 2.25 12.44 -0.65
C ASN A 95 3.11 13.49 0.08
N ASP A 96 2.86 13.70 1.36
CA ASP A 96 3.56 14.71 2.18
C ASP A 96 4.20 14.06 3.41
N ALA A 97 5.53 14.17 3.51
CA ALA A 97 6.30 13.57 4.60
C ALA A 97 5.90 14.14 5.98
N THR A 98 5.46 15.41 6.06
CA THR A 98 5.02 16.01 7.32
C THR A 98 3.73 15.37 7.79
N THR A 99 2.78 15.19 6.88
CA THR A 99 1.50 14.49 7.14
C THR A 99 1.77 13.05 7.57
N LEU A 100 2.63 12.32 6.86
CA LEU A 100 2.99 10.94 7.20
C LEU A 100 3.65 10.84 8.58
N ASN A 101 4.53 11.76 8.94
CA ASN A 101 5.15 11.80 10.28
C ASN A 101 4.13 12.10 11.39
N GLN A 102 3.11 12.91 11.12
CA GLN A 102 2.01 13.15 12.06
C GLN A 102 1.15 11.89 12.23
N ILE A 103 0.85 11.19 11.12
CA ILE A 103 0.15 9.90 11.15
C ILE A 103 0.97 8.89 11.96
N GLY A 104 2.28 8.76 11.74
CA GLY A 104 3.15 7.87 12.50
C GLY A 104 3.13 8.16 13.99
N THR A 105 3.18 9.43 14.38
CA THR A 105 3.03 9.84 15.79
C THR A 105 1.69 9.41 16.37
N GLN A 106 0.61 9.58 15.63
CA GLN A 106 -0.73 9.17 16.03
C GLN A 106 -0.81 7.65 16.16
N VAL A 107 -0.33 6.89 15.19
CA VAL A 107 -0.33 5.42 15.18
C VAL A 107 0.37 4.87 16.42
N VAL A 108 1.54 5.38 16.74
CA VAL A 108 2.28 4.98 17.96
C VAL A 108 1.52 5.35 19.24
N SER A 109 0.97 6.57 19.31
CA SER A 109 0.21 7.05 20.48
C SER A 109 -1.08 6.27 20.71
N ASP A 110 -1.76 5.88 19.64
CA ASP A 110 -3.05 5.16 19.68
C ASP A 110 -2.86 3.65 19.93
N GLY A 111 -1.60 3.16 19.99
CA GLY A 111 -1.25 1.80 20.37
C GLY A 111 -1.75 0.75 19.37
N TYR A 112 -1.45 0.92 18.07
CA TYR A 112 -1.70 -0.10 17.07
C TYR A 112 -0.76 -1.29 17.25
N ASP A 113 -1.26 -2.50 16.99
CA ASP A 113 -0.51 -3.75 17.10
C ASP A 113 0.40 -4.00 15.90
N ALA A 114 0.02 -3.48 14.73
CA ALA A 114 0.82 -3.47 13.50
C ALA A 114 0.47 -2.27 12.61
N VAL A 115 1.40 -1.92 11.72
CA VAL A 115 1.21 -0.87 10.72
C VAL A 115 1.49 -1.44 9.33
N ILE A 116 0.58 -1.20 8.40
CA ILE A 116 0.74 -1.59 6.99
C ILE A 116 0.88 -0.31 6.15
N PRO A 117 2.09 0.21 5.95
CA PRO A 117 2.31 1.32 5.04
C PRO A 117 2.30 0.84 3.58
N ILE A 118 1.65 1.60 2.70
CA ILE A 118 1.59 1.33 1.26
C ILE A 118 2.41 2.39 0.54
N ALA A 119 3.41 1.95 -0.22
CA ALA A 119 4.44 2.69 -0.95
C ALA A 119 5.59 3.25 -0.07
N THR A 120 6.69 3.63 -0.75
CA THR A 120 8.02 3.81 -0.16
C THR A 120 8.09 4.91 0.89
N LEU A 121 7.58 6.11 0.59
CA LEU A 121 7.64 7.22 1.54
C LEU A 121 6.83 6.93 2.80
N ALA A 122 5.66 6.29 2.67
CA ALA A 122 4.86 5.87 3.82
C ALA A 122 5.61 4.84 4.68
N ALA A 123 6.26 3.84 4.04
CA ALA A 123 7.03 2.82 4.73
C ALA A 123 8.21 3.43 5.51
N GLN A 124 8.97 4.33 4.90
CA GLN A 124 10.08 5.03 5.57
C GLN A 124 9.63 5.84 6.78
N CYS A 125 8.53 6.60 6.64
CA CYS A 125 7.97 7.39 7.74
C CYS A 125 7.45 6.51 8.88
N MET A 126 6.72 5.42 8.58
CA MET A 126 6.19 4.51 9.60
C MET A 126 7.30 3.71 10.28
N THR A 127 8.30 3.26 9.55
CA THR A 127 9.50 2.61 10.12
C THR A 127 10.17 3.53 11.14
N THR A 128 10.41 4.78 10.77
CA THR A 128 11.00 5.77 11.69
C THR A 128 10.13 6.02 12.92
N ALA A 129 8.82 6.17 12.74
CA ALA A 129 7.88 6.42 13.84
C ALA A 129 7.83 5.26 14.83
N CYS A 130 7.88 4.02 14.35
CA CYS A 130 7.79 2.79 15.15
C CYS A 130 9.13 2.36 15.78
N GLU A 131 10.23 3.07 15.54
CA GLU A 131 11.57 2.68 16.02
C GLU A 131 11.64 2.46 17.53
N SER A 132 11.02 3.32 18.32
CA SER A 132 11.06 3.24 19.79
C SER A 132 10.14 2.18 20.39
N THR A 133 9.02 1.88 19.74
CA THR A 133 8.02 0.91 20.20
C THR A 133 8.24 -0.48 19.63
N LYS A 134 8.99 -0.58 18.54
CA LYS A 134 9.14 -1.82 17.74
C LYS A 134 7.79 -2.40 17.29
N THR A 135 6.80 -1.53 17.11
CA THR A 135 5.54 -1.91 16.50
C THR A 135 5.82 -2.47 15.09
N PRO A 136 5.37 -3.69 14.78
CA PRO A 136 5.62 -4.30 13.48
C PRO A 136 5.17 -3.42 12.31
N VAL A 137 6.04 -3.24 11.34
CA VAL A 137 5.77 -2.52 10.10
C VAL A 137 5.83 -3.52 8.95
N ILE A 138 4.70 -3.76 8.31
CA ILE A 138 4.58 -4.69 7.19
C ILE A 138 4.24 -3.87 5.94
N TYR A 139 5.26 -3.46 5.21
CA TYR A 139 5.07 -2.59 4.05
C TYR A 139 4.48 -3.34 2.84
N ALA A 140 3.75 -2.59 1.99
CA ALA A 140 3.22 -3.06 0.72
C ALA A 140 3.81 -2.26 -0.45
N ALA A 141 4.22 -2.95 -1.50
CA ALA A 141 4.69 -2.38 -2.76
C ALA A 141 5.92 -1.46 -2.61
N ILE A 142 7.01 -2.01 -2.13
CA ILE A 142 8.32 -1.34 -2.10
C ILE A 142 9.18 -1.90 -3.22
N SER A 143 9.49 -1.07 -4.22
CA SER A 143 10.20 -1.54 -5.42
C SER A 143 11.64 -1.96 -5.13
N ASP A 144 12.32 -1.27 -4.22
CA ASP A 144 13.68 -1.59 -3.79
C ASP A 144 13.82 -1.36 -2.27
N PRO A 145 13.52 -2.38 -1.44
CA PRO A 145 13.60 -2.26 0.02
C PRO A 145 15.00 -1.90 0.53
N ALA A 146 16.06 -2.36 -0.15
CA ALA A 146 17.43 -2.06 0.25
C ALA A 146 17.79 -0.60 -0.03
N ALA A 147 17.46 -0.09 -1.21
CA ALA A 147 17.68 1.31 -1.56
C ALA A 147 16.79 2.28 -0.73
N ALA A 148 15.68 1.77 -0.19
CA ALA A 148 14.78 2.53 0.69
C ALA A 148 15.17 2.48 2.18
N ASP A 149 16.29 1.82 2.54
CA ASP A 149 16.73 1.61 3.93
C ASP A 149 15.68 0.86 4.80
N LEU A 150 14.99 -0.12 4.21
CA LEU A 150 13.92 -0.90 4.85
C LEU A 150 14.30 -2.37 5.09
N THR A 151 15.57 -2.72 4.97
CA THR A 151 16.11 -4.07 5.22
C THR A 151 16.90 -4.13 6.52
N ASP A 152 17.10 -5.34 7.05
CA ASP A 152 17.89 -5.59 8.27
C ASP A 152 17.36 -4.87 9.53
N ILE A 153 16.04 -4.62 9.59
CA ILE A 153 15.35 -4.00 10.73
C ILE A 153 14.41 -5.03 11.36
N ASP A 154 14.64 -5.36 12.63
CA ASP A 154 14.02 -6.47 13.37
C ASP A 154 12.48 -6.42 13.51
N TYR A 155 11.85 -5.29 13.23
CA TYR A 155 10.39 -5.07 13.28
C TYR A 155 9.80 -4.69 11.90
N VAL A 156 10.57 -4.82 10.82
CA VAL A 156 10.16 -4.38 9.48
C VAL A 156 10.21 -5.55 8.50
N THR A 157 9.15 -5.75 7.75
CA THR A 157 9.03 -6.68 6.64
C THR A 157 7.99 -6.18 5.64
N GLY A 158 7.65 -6.97 4.64
CA GLY A 158 6.56 -6.64 3.71
C GLY A 158 6.72 -7.25 2.33
N THR A 159 6.05 -6.67 1.36
CA THR A 159 6.03 -7.12 -0.03
C THR A 159 6.71 -6.12 -0.96
N SER A 160 7.54 -6.65 -1.85
CA SER A 160 8.21 -5.86 -2.89
C SER A 160 7.56 -6.10 -4.25
N ASP A 161 7.30 -5.01 -4.96
CA ASP A 161 6.89 -4.99 -6.36
C ASP A 161 8.08 -4.72 -7.31
N ALA A 162 9.26 -5.24 -6.97
CA ALA A 162 10.49 -5.04 -7.71
C ALA A 162 10.25 -5.14 -9.23
N LEU A 163 10.52 -4.03 -9.93
CA LEU A 163 10.24 -3.92 -11.34
C LEU A 163 11.31 -4.66 -12.16
N ASN A 164 10.89 -5.53 -13.07
CA ASN A 164 11.79 -6.08 -14.07
C ASN A 164 11.92 -5.10 -15.25
N THR A 165 12.73 -4.06 -15.05
CA THR A 165 12.97 -3.00 -16.03
C THR A 165 13.46 -3.56 -17.36
N GLN A 166 14.32 -4.59 -17.32
CA GLN A 166 14.81 -5.24 -18.53
C GLN A 166 13.67 -5.83 -19.36
N SER A 167 12.71 -6.51 -18.73
CA SER A 167 11.56 -7.09 -19.44
C SER A 167 10.71 -6.01 -20.13
N ILE A 168 10.53 -4.85 -19.50
CA ILE A 168 9.81 -3.73 -20.14
C ILE A 168 10.59 -3.18 -21.33
N MET A 169 11.90 -3.03 -21.20
CA MET A 169 12.76 -2.61 -22.33
C MET A 169 12.72 -3.65 -23.44
N ASP A 170 12.83 -4.94 -23.14
CA ASP A 170 12.74 -6.02 -24.13
C ASP A 170 11.39 -6.03 -24.86
N MET A 171 10.28 -5.77 -24.13
CA MET A 171 8.96 -5.56 -24.70
C MET A 171 8.94 -4.40 -25.72
N MET A 172 9.48 -3.26 -25.32
CA MET A 172 9.55 -2.05 -26.16
C MET A 172 10.25 -2.35 -27.49
N PHE A 173 11.43 -2.96 -27.45
CA PHE A 173 12.19 -3.28 -28.65
C PHE A 173 11.64 -4.46 -29.45
N ALA A 174 10.83 -5.35 -28.85
CA ALA A 174 10.20 -6.45 -29.56
C ALA A 174 9.10 -5.98 -30.54
N VAL A 175 8.40 -4.90 -30.23
CA VAL A 175 7.34 -4.33 -31.07
C VAL A 175 7.79 -3.10 -31.87
N GLN A 176 8.85 -2.44 -31.43
CA GLN A 176 9.40 -1.25 -32.09
C GLN A 176 10.94 -1.36 -32.17
N PRO A 177 11.47 -2.21 -33.10
CA PRO A 177 12.91 -2.45 -33.19
C PRO A 177 13.72 -1.24 -33.69
N ASP A 178 13.07 -0.23 -34.30
CA ASP A 178 13.71 0.94 -34.90
C ASP A 178 13.80 2.14 -33.94
N ILE A 179 13.47 1.99 -32.66
CA ILE A 179 13.60 3.04 -31.63
C ILE A 179 15.04 3.52 -31.57
N GLN A 180 15.24 4.85 -31.66
CA GLN A 180 16.53 5.51 -31.53
C GLN A 180 16.66 6.30 -30.23
N THR A 181 15.54 6.81 -29.69
CA THR A 181 15.54 7.67 -28.52
C THR A 181 14.36 7.32 -27.58
N VAL A 182 14.64 7.07 -26.31
CA VAL A 182 13.64 6.79 -25.29
C VAL A 182 13.54 7.97 -24.31
N GLY A 183 12.33 8.41 -24.03
CA GLY A 183 12.03 9.34 -22.94
C GLY A 183 11.97 8.61 -21.59
N LEU A 184 12.68 9.12 -20.60
CA LEU A 184 12.58 8.64 -19.22
C LEU A 184 11.84 9.71 -18.41
N LEU A 185 10.60 9.41 -18.02
CA LEU A 185 9.72 10.32 -17.28
C LEU A 185 9.53 9.83 -15.85
N TYR A 186 9.91 10.63 -14.86
CA TYR A 186 9.83 10.24 -13.46
C TYR A 186 9.88 11.45 -12.52
N SER A 187 9.65 11.21 -11.21
CA SER A 187 9.81 12.22 -10.16
C SER A 187 11.12 12.03 -9.40
N ASN A 188 11.85 13.13 -9.20
CA ASN A 188 13.03 13.13 -8.33
C ASN A 188 12.69 13.01 -6.83
N SER A 189 11.42 13.17 -6.46
CA SER A 189 10.95 13.01 -5.08
C SER A 189 10.56 11.57 -4.73
N GLU A 190 10.58 10.66 -5.72
CA GLU A 190 10.21 9.26 -5.58
C GLU A 190 11.46 8.37 -5.53
N ALA A 191 11.82 7.89 -4.34
CA ALA A 191 13.01 7.03 -4.15
C ALA A 191 12.89 5.70 -4.93
N ASN A 192 11.67 5.15 -5.03
CA ASN A 192 11.35 3.94 -5.81
C ASN A 192 11.62 4.06 -7.31
N SER A 193 11.71 5.28 -7.85
CA SER A 193 12.04 5.51 -9.27
C SER A 193 13.55 5.39 -9.56
N ALA A 194 14.42 5.53 -8.56
CA ALA A 194 15.86 5.66 -8.77
C ALA A 194 16.49 4.40 -9.40
N THR A 195 16.25 3.22 -8.82
CA THR A 195 16.80 1.94 -9.31
C THR A 195 16.29 1.60 -10.71
N PRO A 196 14.97 1.59 -11.02
CA PRO A 196 14.48 1.30 -12.37
C PRO A 196 14.97 2.29 -13.44
N ILE A 197 15.10 3.56 -13.11
CA ILE A 197 15.64 4.56 -14.06
C ILE A 197 17.14 4.31 -14.33
N ALA A 198 17.93 3.96 -13.31
CA ALA A 198 19.34 3.61 -13.50
C ALA A 198 19.49 2.35 -14.37
N GLU A 199 18.65 1.33 -14.15
CA GLU A 199 18.61 0.10 -14.95
C GLU A 199 18.21 0.39 -16.42
N ALA A 200 17.18 1.22 -16.64
CA ALA A 200 16.75 1.62 -17.97
C ALA A 200 17.88 2.33 -18.73
N LYS A 201 18.59 3.26 -18.09
CA LYS A 201 19.75 3.93 -18.65
C LYS A 201 20.85 2.94 -19.06
N ALA A 202 21.23 2.05 -18.12
CA ALA A 202 22.26 1.05 -18.37
C ALA A 202 21.89 0.13 -19.56
N TYR A 203 20.61 -0.28 -19.65
CA TYR A 203 20.11 -1.07 -20.76
C TYR A 203 20.19 -0.32 -22.09
N LEU A 204 19.74 0.94 -22.15
CA LEU A 204 19.76 1.76 -23.35
C LEU A 204 21.19 2.08 -23.79
N GLU A 205 22.08 2.41 -22.87
CA GLU A 205 23.51 2.64 -23.15
C GLU A 205 24.18 1.39 -23.72
N ALA A 206 23.91 0.20 -23.16
CA ALA A 206 24.44 -1.06 -23.67
C ALA A 206 23.98 -1.38 -25.11
N LYS A 207 22.80 -0.87 -25.51
CA LYS A 207 22.27 -1.01 -26.88
C LYS A 207 22.66 0.16 -27.81
N GLY A 208 23.30 1.21 -27.30
CA GLY A 208 23.63 2.41 -28.06
C GLY A 208 22.41 3.26 -28.41
N ILE A 209 21.34 3.18 -27.66
CA ILE A 209 20.10 3.94 -27.80
C ILE A 209 20.19 5.22 -26.98
N ALA A 210 19.83 6.35 -27.59
CA ALA A 210 19.79 7.63 -26.89
C ALA A 210 18.59 7.70 -25.91
N TYR A 211 18.72 8.50 -24.85
CA TYR A 211 17.59 8.80 -23.97
C TYR A 211 17.51 10.27 -23.60
N VAL A 212 16.30 10.73 -23.27
CA VAL A 212 16.00 12.07 -22.80
C VAL A 212 15.29 11.97 -21.46
N GLU A 213 15.91 12.48 -20.39
CA GLU A 213 15.29 12.52 -19.08
C GLU A 213 14.44 13.76 -18.91
N LYS A 214 13.23 13.57 -18.38
CA LYS A 214 12.34 14.64 -17.96
C LYS A 214 11.74 14.30 -16.61
N THR A 215 11.76 15.26 -15.70
CA THR A 215 11.31 15.07 -14.32
C THR A 215 10.31 16.14 -13.91
N GLY A 216 9.48 15.79 -12.93
CA GLY A 216 8.56 16.70 -12.24
C GLY A 216 8.18 16.15 -10.89
N ASN A 217 7.89 17.02 -9.92
CA ASN A 217 7.53 16.64 -8.56
C ASN A 217 6.07 16.99 -8.23
N THR A 218 5.36 17.56 -9.21
CA THR A 218 3.93 17.85 -9.16
C THR A 218 3.26 17.39 -10.45
N ASN A 219 1.93 17.20 -10.42
CA ASN A 219 1.17 16.82 -11.61
C ASN A 219 1.40 17.80 -12.78
N ASP A 220 1.43 19.12 -12.53
CA ASP A 220 1.64 20.13 -13.56
C ASP A 220 3.05 20.06 -14.16
N GLU A 221 4.06 19.80 -13.33
CA GLU A 221 5.44 19.61 -13.79
C GLU A 221 5.57 18.34 -14.64
N ILE A 222 4.96 17.23 -14.22
CA ILE A 222 4.91 15.98 -15.00
C ILE A 222 4.23 16.19 -16.34
N MET A 223 3.11 16.90 -16.38
CA MET A 223 2.42 17.23 -17.65
C MET A 223 3.28 18.08 -18.57
N THR A 224 4.01 19.05 -18.02
CA THR A 224 4.95 19.87 -18.76
C THR A 224 6.12 19.03 -19.30
N ALA A 225 6.65 18.14 -18.45
CA ALA A 225 7.72 17.20 -18.81
C ALA A 225 7.28 16.25 -19.94
N ALA A 226 6.11 15.60 -19.79
CA ALA A 226 5.55 14.72 -20.82
C ALA A 226 5.31 15.43 -22.15
N SER A 227 4.70 16.63 -22.12
CA SER A 227 4.46 17.43 -23.32
C SER A 227 5.76 17.80 -24.04
N SER A 228 6.85 18.04 -23.28
CA SER A 228 8.14 18.38 -23.85
C SER A 228 8.83 17.20 -24.53
N LEU A 229 8.44 15.95 -24.26
CA LEU A 229 8.98 14.75 -24.93
C LEU A 229 8.38 14.54 -26.33
N VAL A 230 7.20 15.13 -26.61
CA VAL A 230 6.54 14.98 -27.92
C VAL A 230 7.41 15.52 -29.05
N GLY A 231 7.65 14.66 -30.05
CA GLY A 231 8.52 14.96 -31.17
C GLY A 231 10.03 14.90 -30.87
N GLN A 232 10.44 14.49 -29.67
CA GLN A 232 11.84 14.31 -29.31
C GLN A 232 12.23 12.84 -29.10
N VAL A 233 11.27 11.96 -28.85
CA VAL A 233 11.49 10.56 -28.50
C VAL A 233 10.54 9.63 -29.25
N ASP A 234 10.93 8.37 -29.40
CA ASP A 234 10.17 7.34 -30.11
C ASP A 234 9.26 6.53 -29.16
N ALA A 235 9.61 6.47 -27.88
CA ALA A 235 8.85 5.84 -26.82
C ALA A 235 9.15 6.53 -25.48
N VAL A 236 8.25 6.36 -24.49
CA VAL A 236 8.47 6.87 -23.13
C VAL A 236 8.35 5.71 -22.14
N PHE A 237 9.24 5.70 -21.16
CA PHE A 237 9.21 4.81 -20.00
C PHE A 237 9.05 5.60 -18.70
N THR A 238 8.20 5.09 -17.80
CA THR A 238 8.11 5.49 -16.40
C THR A 238 8.06 4.24 -15.51
N PRO A 239 8.76 4.23 -14.37
CA PRO A 239 8.63 3.15 -13.38
C PRO A 239 7.30 3.23 -12.61
N THR A 240 7.20 2.57 -11.44
CA THR A 240 6.06 2.66 -10.51
C THR A 240 6.06 3.99 -9.74
N ASP A 241 6.12 5.11 -10.44
CA ASP A 241 6.23 6.46 -9.89
C ASP A 241 4.86 7.02 -9.48
N ASN A 242 4.68 7.32 -8.19
CA ASN A 242 3.39 7.76 -7.65
C ASN A 242 2.97 9.15 -8.13
N VAL A 243 3.93 10.04 -8.44
CA VAL A 243 3.63 11.38 -8.96
C VAL A 243 3.20 11.30 -10.42
N VAL A 244 3.89 10.48 -11.22
CA VAL A 244 3.49 10.24 -12.63
C VAL A 244 2.15 9.52 -12.68
N MET A 245 1.90 8.52 -11.79
CA MET A 245 0.64 7.79 -11.74
C MET A 245 -0.56 8.72 -11.49
N ALA A 246 -0.42 9.69 -10.61
CA ALA A 246 -1.49 10.66 -10.34
C ALA A 246 -1.86 11.53 -11.56
N ALA A 247 -0.99 11.61 -12.56
CA ALA A 247 -1.24 12.32 -13.82
C ALA A 247 -1.39 11.35 -15.03
N ALA A 248 -1.41 10.03 -14.81
CA ALA A 248 -1.24 9.00 -15.82
C ALA A 248 -2.21 9.13 -17.02
N ALA A 249 -3.49 9.40 -16.77
CA ALA A 249 -4.49 9.54 -17.83
C ALA A 249 -4.15 10.70 -18.81
N ALA A 250 -3.80 11.86 -18.25
CA ALA A 250 -3.47 13.04 -19.04
C ALA A 250 -2.11 12.89 -19.75
N VAL A 251 -1.14 12.24 -19.10
CA VAL A 251 0.16 11.89 -19.70
C VAL A 251 -0.04 10.94 -20.89
N SER A 252 -0.81 9.86 -20.67
CA SER A 252 -1.13 8.84 -21.68
C SER A 252 -1.81 9.46 -22.90
N GLU A 253 -2.82 10.32 -22.67
CA GLU A 253 -3.52 11.03 -23.74
C GLU A 253 -2.57 11.92 -24.54
N THR A 254 -1.70 12.66 -23.84
CA THR A 254 -0.72 13.57 -24.47
C THR A 254 0.27 12.82 -25.34
N LEU A 255 0.84 11.73 -24.81
CA LEU A 255 1.84 10.91 -25.54
C LEU A 255 1.19 10.15 -26.70
N THR A 256 0.01 9.55 -26.50
CA THR A 256 -0.73 8.85 -27.57
C THR A 256 -1.11 9.78 -28.70
N LYS A 257 -1.58 11.00 -28.43
CA LYS A 257 -1.82 12.03 -29.45
C LYS A 257 -0.54 12.44 -30.19
N GLY A 258 0.60 12.38 -29.51
CA GLY A 258 1.93 12.60 -30.11
C GLY A 258 2.45 11.41 -30.90
N GLY A 259 1.74 10.28 -30.95
CA GLY A 259 2.18 9.05 -31.61
C GLY A 259 3.26 8.29 -30.84
N ILE A 260 3.38 8.51 -29.53
CA ILE A 260 4.45 7.98 -28.68
C ILE A 260 3.87 6.93 -27.74
N PRO A 261 4.28 5.66 -27.82
CA PRO A 261 3.88 4.62 -26.87
C PRO A 261 4.49 4.89 -25.49
N PHE A 262 3.66 4.70 -24.49
CA PHE A 262 4.00 4.91 -23.09
C PHE A 262 4.08 3.57 -22.36
N TYR A 263 5.29 3.14 -22.01
CA TYR A 263 5.58 1.93 -21.24
C TYR A 263 5.75 2.27 -19.78
N THR A 264 5.21 1.42 -18.89
CA THR A 264 5.07 1.78 -17.48
C THR A 264 5.39 0.62 -16.55
N GLY A 265 5.54 0.92 -15.24
CA GLY A 265 5.86 -0.06 -14.22
C GLY A 265 4.65 -0.83 -13.67
N ALA A 266 3.41 -0.40 -13.94
CA ALA A 266 2.21 -1.00 -13.37
C ALA A 266 1.04 -1.01 -14.34
N ASP A 267 0.12 -1.97 -14.18
CA ASP A 267 -1.07 -2.16 -15.01
C ASP A 267 -2.13 -1.06 -14.83
N SER A 268 -2.18 -0.43 -13.67
CA SER A 268 -3.02 0.74 -13.43
C SER A 268 -2.70 1.94 -14.34
N PHE A 269 -1.44 2.13 -14.76
CA PHE A 269 -1.11 3.09 -15.82
C PHE A 269 -1.72 2.68 -17.16
N VAL A 270 -1.74 1.36 -17.43
CA VAL A 270 -2.27 0.83 -18.70
C VAL A 270 -3.79 1.01 -18.75
N THR A 271 -4.48 0.77 -17.64
CA THR A 271 -5.91 1.08 -17.53
C THR A 271 -6.19 2.60 -17.56
N ALA A 272 -5.23 3.44 -17.18
CA ALA A 272 -5.30 4.89 -17.36
C ALA A 272 -4.92 5.37 -18.77
N GLY A 273 -4.68 4.44 -19.72
CA GLY A 273 -4.43 4.75 -21.13
C GLY A 273 -2.97 4.63 -21.60
N ALA A 274 -2.02 4.22 -20.74
CA ALA A 274 -0.67 3.89 -21.17
C ALA A 274 -0.70 2.66 -22.11
N PHE A 275 0.34 2.47 -22.89
CA PHE A 275 0.36 1.41 -23.91
C PHE A 275 0.52 0.02 -23.27
N ALA A 276 1.58 -0.20 -22.50
CA ALA A 276 1.85 -1.52 -21.93
C ALA A 276 2.76 -1.46 -20.71
N THR A 277 2.68 -2.54 -19.91
CA THR A 277 3.56 -2.83 -18.76
C THR A 277 3.97 -4.29 -18.73
N CYS A 278 5.00 -4.59 -17.93
CA CYS A 278 5.33 -5.94 -17.46
C CYS A 278 5.56 -5.86 -15.94
N GLY A 279 4.55 -6.16 -15.17
CA GLY A 279 4.51 -5.92 -13.72
C GLY A 279 4.02 -7.09 -12.90
N VAL A 280 3.58 -6.80 -11.67
CA VAL A 280 2.99 -7.71 -10.70
C VAL A 280 1.47 -7.52 -10.65
N ASN A 281 0.77 -8.43 -9.95
CA ASN A 281 -0.64 -8.29 -9.62
C ASN A 281 -0.78 -7.59 -8.26
N TYR A 282 -1.33 -6.41 -8.21
CA TYR A 282 -1.46 -5.63 -6.98
C TYR A 282 -2.55 -6.14 -6.04
N THR A 283 -3.59 -6.79 -6.54
CA THR A 283 -4.56 -7.49 -5.69
C THR A 283 -3.88 -8.65 -4.95
N GLU A 284 -3.09 -9.50 -5.65
CA GLU A 284 -2.32 -10.57 -5.02
C GLU A 284 -1.29 -10.04 -4.02
N LEU A 285 -0.63 -8.92 -4.34
CA LEU A 285 0.32 -8.26 -3.44
C LEU A 285 -0.35 -7.80 -2.14
N GLY A 286 -1.51 -7.15 -2.24
CA GLY A 286 -2.28 -6.71 -1.07
C GLY A 286 -2.73 -7.87 -0.19
N THR A 287 -3.26 -8.93 -0.79
CA THR A 287 -3.64 -10.18 -0.11
C THR A 287 -2.45 -10.79 0.64
N TYR A 288 -1.31 -10.93 -0.05
CA TYR A 288 -0.10 -11.49 0.56
C TYR A 288 0.42 -10.62 1.71
N THR A 289 0.35 -9.29 1.58
CA THR A 289 0.75 -8.36 2.64
C THR A 289 -0.12 -8.52 3.89
N ALA A 290 -1.43 -8.69 3.73
CA ALA A 290 -2.35 -8.93 4.84
C ALA A 290 -2.10 -10.26 5.54
N ASP A 291 -1.86 -11.34 4.78
CA ASP A 291 -1.46 -12.65 5.32
C ASP A 291 -0.18 -12.54 6.14
N MET A 292 0.83 -11.85 5.62
CA MET A 292 2.10 -11.62 6.30
C MET A 292 1.90 -10.80 7.60
N ALA A 293 1.04 -9.78 7.57
CA ALA A 293 0.73 -8.98 8.75
C ALA A 293 0.08 -9.83 9.85
N LEU A 294 -0.84 -10.71 9.48
CA LEU A 294 -1.46 -11.64 10.43
C LEU A 294 -0.47 -12.65 10.99
N GLU A 295 0.42 -13.20 10.17
CA GLU A 295 1.47 -14.10 10.63
C GLU A 295 2.35 -13.42 11.69
N VAL A 296 2.78 -12.19 11.43
CA VAL A 296 3.56 -11.40 12.38
C VAL A 296 2.79 -11.15 13.68
N LEU A 297 1.52 -10.77 13.61
CA LEU A 297 0.66 -10.53 14.76
C LEU A 297 0.41 -11.79 15.59
N GLU A 298 0.26 -12.95 14.96
CA GLU A 298 -0.02 -14.22 15.63
C GLU A 298 1.22 -14.87 16.26
N THR A 299 2.37 -14.76 15.59
CA THR A 299 3.60 -15.46 15.95
C THR A 299 4.61 -14.58 16.68
N GLY A 300 4.55 -13.26 16.47
CA GLY A 300 5.57 -12.31 16.92
C GLY A 300 6.90 -12.43 16.13
N THR A 301 6.91 -13.22 15.06
CA THR A 301 8.10 -13.40 14.21
C THR A 301 7.98 -12.54 12.97
N VAL A 302 8.99 -11.72 12.71
CA VAL A 302 9.07 -10.89 11.51
C VAL A 302 9.91 -11.64 10.47
N PRO A 303 9.30 -12.13 9.36
CA PRO A 303 10.02 -12.83 8.31
C PRO A 303 10.82 -11.87 7.43
N GLU A 304 11.67 -12.41 6.54
CA GLU A 304 12.22 -11.62 5.45
C GLU A 304 11.09 -11.11 4.53
N TYR A 305 11.32 -9.99 3.86
CA TYR A 305 10.35 -9.47 2.91
C TYR A 305 10.18 -10.40 1.70
N HIS A 306 9.01 -10.36 1.09
CA HIS A 306 8.68 -11.17 -0.07
C HIS A 306 8.71 -10.32 -1.35
N VAL A 307 9.42 -10.81 -2.37
CA VAL A 307 9.38 -10.21 -3.71
C VAL A 307 8.29 -10.90 -4.50
N MET A 308 7.30 -10.14 -4.98
CA MET A 308 6.18 -10.68 -5.74
C MET A 308 6.62 -11.22 -7.11
N ASP A 309 6.01 -12.31 -7.54
CA ASP A 309 6.19 -12.82 -8.88
C ASP A 309 5.68 -11.80 -9.92
N GLY A 310 6.57 -11.39 -10.82
CA GLY A 310 6.28 -10.46 -11.90
C GLY A 310 6.09 -11.15 -13.25
N GLY A 311 6.24 -10.38 -14.34
CA GLY A 311 6.23 -10.91 -15.71
C GLY A 311 4.83 -11.01 -16.32
N ILE A 312 3.83 -10.38 -15.72
CA ILE A 312 2.51 -10.22 -16.32
C ILE A 312 2.58 -9.04 -17.29
N ILE A 313 2.42 -9.31 -18.57
CA ILE A 313 2.30 -8.24 -19.57
C ILE A 313 0.83 -7.81 -19.63
N THR A 314 0.59 -6.51 -19.40
CA THR A 314 -0.72 -5.89 -19.61
C THR A 314 -0.60 -4.89 -20.76
N VAL A 315 -1.56 -4.90 -21.70
CA VAL A 315 -1.58 -4.02 -22.89
C VAL A 315 -2.95 -3.36 -23.03
N ASN A 316 -2.95 -2.05 -23.31
CA ASN A 316 -4.17 -1.32 -23.64
C ASN A 316 -4.44 -1.43 -25.15
N THR A 317 -5.52 -2.14 -25.50
CA THR A 317 -5.87 -2.42 -26.88
C THR A 317 -6.33 -1.18 -27.66
N GLU A 318 -6.96 -0.22 -26.98
CA GLU A 318 -7.38 1.05 -27.59
C GLU A 318 -6.18 1.93 -27.91
N THR A 319 -5.22 2.02 -26.97
CA THR A 319 -3.97 2.77 -27.19
C THR A 319 -3.10 2.10 -28.25
N ALA A 320 -3.01 0.75 -28.26
CA ALA A 320 -2.34 0.00 -29.32
C ALA A 320 -2.93 0.34 -30.70
N ALA A 321 -4.25 0.32 -30.81
CA ALA A 321 -4.96 0.66 -32.07
C ALA A 321 -4.74 2.13 -32.47
N ALA A 322 -4.79 3.07 -31.52
CA ALA A 322 -4.56 4.48 -31.79
C ALA A 322 -3.13 4.78 -32.30
N LEU A 323 -2.14 4.03 -31.77
CA LEU A 323 -0.74 4.13 -32.18
C LEU A 323 -0.40 3.29 -33.42
N GLY A 324 -1.31 2.36 -33.83
CA GLY A 324 -1.07 1.44 -34.92
C GLY A 324 0.01 0.39 -34.64
N ILE A 325 0.19 0.00 -33.37
CA ILE A 325 1.23 -0.93 -32.93
C ILE A 325 0.67 -2.35 -32.89
N ASP A 326 1.33 -3.28 -33.56
CA ASP A 326 1.10 -4.74 -33.41
C ASP A 326 1.91 -5.26 -32.23
N TYR A 327 1.22 -5.65 -31.16
CA TYR A 327 1.83 -6.20 -29.92
C TYR A 327 1.85 -7.74 -29.89
N SER A 328 1.59 -8.41 -31.01
CA SER A 328 1.57 -9.89 -31.05
C SER A 328 2.88 -10.55 -30.58
N ALA A 329 4.00 -9.81 -30.67
CA ALA A 329 5.30 -10.24 -30.16
C ALA A 329 5.30 -10.49 -28.64
N PHE A 330 4.43 -9.83 -27.87
CA PHE A 330 4.33 -9.99 -26.43
C PHE A 330 4.01 -11.43 -26.01
N ASN A 331 3.23 -12.18 -26.80
CA ASN A 331 2.94 -13.58 -26.58
C ASN A 331 4.17 -14.51 -26.54
N LYS A 332 5.33 -14.02 -26.99
CA LYS A 332 6.61 -14.77 -26.95
C LYS A 332 7.47 -14.39 -25.76
N LEU A 333 7.16 -13.29 -25.08
CA LEU A 333 7.95 -12.72 -24.00
C LEU A 333 7.42 -13.09 -22.62
N ALA A 334 6.12 -13.32 -22.47
CA ALA A 334 5.48 -13.64 -21.21
C ALA A 334 4.60 -14.88 -21.29
N GLY A 335 4.44 -15.55 -20.16
CA GLY A 335 3.51 -16.67 -20.01
C GLY A 335 2.03 -16.23 -20.03
N LYS A 336 1.76 -14.94 -19.75
CA LYS A 336 0.42 -14.36 -19.72
C LYS A 336 0.46 -12.92 -20.27
N VAL A 337 -0.41 -12.65 -21.22
CA VAL A 337 -0.72 -11.30 -21.72
C VAL A 337 -2.16 -10.98 -21.36
N VAL A 338 -2.37 -9.87 -20.66
CA VAL A 338 -3.67 -9.35 -20.26
C VAL A 338 -4.02 -8.17 -21.15
N GLU A 339 -5.16 -8.22 -21.81
CA GLU A 339 -5.68 -7.14 -22.63
C GLU A 339 -6.68 -6.32 -21.83
N VAL A 340 -6.51 -4.99 -21.83
CA VAL A 340 -7.43 -4.05 -21.16
C VAL A 340 -7.83 -2.94 -22.11
N THR A 341 -8.87 -2.20 -21.74
CA THR A 341 -9.26 -0.92 -22.32
C THR A 341 -9.02 0.19 -21.33
N THR A 342 -9.05 1.44 -21.79
CA THR A 342 -8.96 2.60 -20.89
C THR A 342 -10.20 2.64 -19.98
N ALA A 343 -9.98 2.81 -18.68
CA ALA A 343 -11.06 2.96 -17.72
C ALA A 343 -11.81 4.29 -17.96
N GLU A 344 -13.16 4.25 -17.89
CA GLU A 344 -14.03 5.43 -18.07
C GLU A 344 -13.97 6.40 -16.86
#